data_d8553dd3a302fe0e379eb3d0f82d91e5
#
_entry.id   d8553dd3a302fe0e379eb3d0f82d91e5
#
_cell.length_a   1.000
_cell.length_b   1.000
_cell.length_c   1.000
_cell.angle_alpha   90.00
_cell.angle_beta   90.00
_cell.angle_gamma   90.00
#
_symmetry.space_group_name_H-M   'P 1'
#
loop_
_entity.id
_entity.type
_entity.pdbx_description
1 polymer ?
#
loop_
_entity_poly.entity_id
_entity_poly.type
_entity_poly.pdbx_seq_one_letter_code
_entity_poly.pdbx_strand_id
1 'polypeptide(L)'
;MRVAERLIADLTGNWGLATSDIIVDCLTFPIGTGQEETRRDALETIEAIRRITTAHPDVQTTLGVSNVSFGLSPAARVVLNSVFLHEAVEAGLSSAIVHPSKILPMARIPEEQRTVALDLVWDRRREGYDPLQRVLEMFEGATTAAGRATRAAEMAALPLDERL
;
A
#
# COMPACT_ATOMS: atom_id res chain seq x y z
N MET A 1 11.57 -13.13 8.29
CA MET A 1 12.15 -13.36 9.65
C MET A 1 13.63 -13.70 9.59
N ARG A 2 14.08 -14.85 9.09
CA ARG A 2 15.49 -15.28 9.13
C ARG A 2 16.54 -14.23 8.72
N VAL A 3 16.26 -13.42 7.69
CA VAL A 3 17.18 -12.35 7.24
C VAL A 3 17.21 -11.21 8.24
N ALA A 4 16.03 -10.75 8.70
CA ALA A 4 15.92 -9.67 9.68
C ALA A 4 16.62 -10.04 11.00
N GLU A 5 16.35 -11.23 11.52
CA GLU A 5 16.99 -11.75 12.74
C GLU A 5 18.52 -11.76 12.64
N ARG A 6 19.04 -12.26 11.51
CA ARG A 6 20.49 -12.27 11.26
C ARG A 6 21.06 -10.85 11.21
N LEU A 7 20.42 -9.92 10.53
CA LEU A 7 20.88 -8.53 10.42
C LEU A 7 20.81 -7.81 11.77
N ILE A 8 19.73 -7.97 12.52
CA ILE A 8 19.58 -7.38 13.86
C ILE A 8 20.68 -7.92 14.78
N ALA A 9 20.91 -9.25 14.80
CA ALA A 9 21.95 -9.85 15.63
C ALA A 9 23.36 -9.39 15.23
N ASP A 10 23.64 -9.25 13.94
CA ASP A 10 24.93 -8.75 13.46
C ASP A 10 25.16 -7.28 13.85
N LEU A 11 24.15 -6.42 13.58
CA LEU A 11 24.22 -4.99 13.88
C LEU A 11 24.39 -4.71 15.39
N THR A 12 23.68 -5.45 16.21
CA THR A 12 23.77 -5.27 17.68
C THR A 12 25.00 -5.93 18.27
N GLY A 13 25.32 -7.16 17.86
CA GLY A 13 26.42 -7.94 18.44
C GLY A 13 27.80 -7.55 17.94
N ASN A 14 27.97 -7.33 16.64
CA ASN A 14 29.28 -7.05 16.03
C ASN A 14 29.55 -5.54 15.85
N TRP A 15 28.50 -4.73 15.69
CA TRP A 15 28.62 -3.28 15.42
C TRP A 15 28.17 -2.40 16.58
N GLY A 16 27.56 -2.98 17.62
CA GLY A 16 27.19 -2.27 18.83
C GLY A 16 26.03 -1.26 18.68
N LEU A 17 25.19 -1.39 17.63
CA LEU A 17 24.01 -0.56 17.50
C LEU A 17 22.97 -0.94 18.56
N ALA A 18 22.24 0.04 19.06
CA ALA A 18 21.06 -0.24 19.86
C ALA A 18 19.93 -0.76 18.96
N THR A 19 19.10 -1.67 19.43
CA THR A 19 17.95 -2.18 18.69
C THR A 19 17.00 -1.08 18.24
N SER A 20 16.85 -0.03 19.06
CA SER A 20 16.06 1.18 18.77
C SER A 20 16.59 2.02 17.59
N ASP A 21 17.84 1.85 17.21
CA ASP A 21 18.48 2.58 16.10
C ASP A 21 18.32 1.84 14.76
N ILE A 22 17.72 0.66 14.79
CA ILE A 22 17.51 -0.19 13.62
C ILE A 22 16.11 0.03 13.07
N ILE A 23 16.04 0.34 11.77
CA ILE A 23 14.79 0.42 11.00
C ILE A 23 14.82 -0.66 9.92
N VAL A 24 13.84 -1.55 9.95
CA VAL A 24 13.69 -2.62 8.95
C VAL A 24 12.64 -2.23 7.91
N ASP A 25 13.05 -2.17 6.65
CA ASP A 25 12.10 -2.09 5.53
C ASP A 25 11.64 -3.52 5.17
N CYS A 26 10.34 -3.80 5.41
CA CYS A 26 9.75 -5.11 5.14
C CYS A 26 9.46 -5.33 3.64
N LEU A 27 9.77 -4.34 2.80
CA LEU A 27 9.52 -4.27 1.37
C LEU A 27 8.03 -4.32 1.02
N THR A 28 7.67 -3.62 -0.06
CA THR A 28 6.32 -3.59 -0.60
C THR A 28 6.38 -3.91 -2.08
N PHE A 29 5.68 -4.95 -2.49
CA PHE A 29 5.56 -5.36 -3.89
C PHE A 29 4.14 -5.10 -4.41
N PRO A 30 3.96 -4.88 -5.73
CA PRO A 30 2.67 -4.58 -6.31
C PRO A 30 1.78 -5.84 -6.38
N ILE A 31 0.55 -5.73 -5.85
CA ILE A 31 -0.48 -6.77 -5.93
C ILE A 31 -1.51 -6.49 -7.03
N GLY A 32 -1.41 -5.33 -7.69
CA GLY A 32 -2.34 -4.88 -8.74
C GLY A 32 -1.97 -5.29 -10.16
N THR A 33 -0.85 -6.00 -10.36
CA THR A 33 -0.32 -6.35 -11.69
C THR A 33 -0.94 -7.60 -12.32
N GLY A 34 -1.68 -8.39 -11.54
CA GLY A 34 -2.29 -9.65 -12.00
C GLY A 34 -1.33 -10.85 -12.03
N GLN A 35 -0.08 -10.69 -11.61
CA GLN A 35 0.87 -11.79 -11.50
C GLN A 35 0.51 -12.67 -10.30
N GLU A 36 0.38 -13.98 -10.50
CA GLU A 36 -0.02 -14.90 -9.43
C GLU A 36 1.00 -14.95 -8.29
N GLU A 37 2.28 -14.84 -8.61
CA GLU A 37 3.39 -14.90 -7.66
C GLU A 37 3.35 -13.76 -6.64
N THR A 38 2.80 -12.59 -7.03
CA THR A 38 2.78 -11.39 -6.18
C THR A 38 1.46 -11.18 -5.44
N ARG A 39 0.46 -12.03 -5.66
CA ARG A 39 -0.90 -11.87 -5.11
C ARG A 39 -0.94 -11.80 -3.58
N ARG A 40 -0.02 -12.48 -2.91
CA ARG A 40 0.06 -12.55 -1.45
C ARG A 40 1.08 -11.58 -0.85
N ASP A 41 1.78 -10.80 -1.65
CA ASP A 41 2.89 -9.98 -1.15
C ASP A 41 2.45 -8.95 -0.11
N ALA A 42 1.26 -8.36 -0.24
CA ALA A 42 0.74 -7.44 0.77
C ALA A 42 0.50 -8.13 2.13
N LEU A 43 -0.13 -9.31 2.11
CA LEU A 43 -0.35 -10.16 3.29
C LEU A 43 0.98 -10.54 3.94
N GLU A 44 1.94 -11.01 3.15
CA GLU A 44 3.26 -11.43 3.64
C GLU A 44 4.04 -10.24 4.23
N THR A 45 3.91 -9.05 3.63
CA THR A 45 4.50 -7.81 4.17
C THR A 45 3.91 -7.45 5.54
N ILE A 46 2.58 -7.45 5.68
CA ILE A 46 1.88 -7.18 6.95
C ILE A 46 2.30 -8.20 8.01
N GLU A 47 2.36 -9.48 7.64
CA GLU A 47 2.77 -10.54 8.55
C GLU A 47 4.25 -10.41 8.95
N ALA A 48 5.13 -9.98 8.04
CA ALA A 48 6.54 -9.70 8.35
C ALA A 48 6.66 -8.58 9.39
N ILE A 49 5.91 -7.47 9.23
CA ILE A 49 5.86 -6.38 10.21
C ILE A 49 5.46 -6.94 11.59
N ARG A 50 4.34 -7.66 11.67
CA ARG A 50 3.83 -8.23 12.91
C ARG A 50 4.85 -9.12 13.60
N ARG A 51 5.54 -9.98 12.86
CA ARG A 51 6.56 -10.88 13.41
C ARG A 51 7.80 -10.13 13.90
N ILE A 52 8.26 -9.11 13.16
CA ILE A 52 9.42 -8.30 13.57
C ILE A 52 9.09 -7.55 14.85
N THR A 53 7.99 -6.82 14.89
CA THR A 53 7.61 -6.01 16.06
C THR A 53 7.28 -6.85 17.29
N THR A 54 6.78 -8.08 17.10
CA THR A 54 6.57 -9.03 18.21
C THR A 54 7.88 -9.59 18.75
N ALA A 55 8.81 -9.98 17.86
CA ALA A 55 10.08 -10.57 18.27
C ALA A 55 11.10 -9.54 18.75
N HIS A 56 11.05 -8.32 18.23
CA HIS A 56 11.99 -7.22 18.50
C HIS A 56 11.21 -5.91 18.71
N PRO A 57 10.58 -5.71 19.88
CA PRO A 57 9.70 -4.54 20.12
C PRO A 57 10.37 -3.18 19.98
N ASP A 58 11.69 -3.11 20.16
CA ASP A 58 12.45 -1.87 20.05
C ASP A 58 12.92 -1.56 18.62
N VAL A 59 12.84 -2.54 17.71
CA VAL A 59 13.19 -2.36 16.29
C VAL A 59 12.06 -1.64 15.58
N GLN A 60 12.41 -0.59 14.82
CA GLN A 60 11.45 0.16 14.03
C GLN A 60 11.22 -0.52 12.66
N THR A 61 10.04 -0.29 12.10
CA THR A 61 9.70 -0.79 10.75
C THR A 61 9.29 0.36 9.83
N THR A 62 9.56 0.19 8.53
CA THR A 62 9.16 1.17 7.50
C THR A 62 8.66 0.50 6.24
N LEU A 63 7.88 1.23 5.43
CA LEU A 63 7.42 0.80 4.11
C LEU A 63 7.33 1.96 3.12
N GLY A 64 7.66 1.70 1.86
CA GLY A 64 7.24 2.48 0.71
C GLY A 64 5.85 2.05 0.25
N VAL A 65 4.79 2.58 0.86
CA VAL A 65 3.40 2.09 0.76
C VAL A 65 2.86 2.08 -0.67
N SER A 66 3.18 3.11 -1.47
CA SER A 66 2.57 3.28 -2.81
C SER A 66 2.91 2.19 -3.83
N ASN A 67 3.93 1.37 -3.55
CA ASN A 67 4.30 0.24 -4.41
C ASN A 67 3.20 -0.83 -4.48
N VAL A 68 2.46 -1.06 -3.39
CA VAL A 68 1.40 -2.09 -3.33
C VAL A 68 0.37 -1.94 -4.45
N SER A 69 0.09 -0.70 -4.85
CA SER A 69 -0.95 -0.35 -5.82
C SER A 69 -0.42 -0.06 -7.23
N PHE A 70 0.86 -0.31 -7.50
CA PHE A 70 1.43 -0.09 -8.82
C PHE A 70 0.66 -0.89 -9.89
N GLY A 71 0.37 -0.23 -11.02
CA GLY A 71 -0.43 -0.80 -12.11
C GLY A 71 -1.93 -0.47 -12.06
N LEU A 72 -2.45 0.00 -10.92
CA LEU A 72 -3.86 0.39 -10.78
C LEU A 72 -4.13 1.85 -11.19
N SER A 73 -5.39 2.16 -11.45
CA SER A 73 -5.86 3.52 -11.72
C SER A 73 -5.62 4.46 -10.53
N PRO A 74 -5.44 5.78 -10.73
CA PRO A 74 -5.18 6.73 -9.64
C PRO A 74 -6.21 6.67 -8.50
N ALA A 75 -7.49 6.47 -8.81
CA ALA A 75 -8.56 6.37 -7.81
C ALA A 75 -8.45 5.06 -6.99
N ALA A 76 -8.22 3.93 -7.64
CA ALA A 76 -8.00 2.65 -6.98
C ALA A 76 -6.75 2.69 -6.10
N ARG A 77 -5.69 3.37 -6.55
CA ARG A 77 -4.45 3.53 -5.77
C ARG A 77 -4.66 4.27 -4.46
N VAL A 78 -5.46 5.33 -4.45
CA VAL A 78 -5.79 6.06 -3.22
C VAL A 78 -6.45 5.15 -2.20
N VAL A 79 -7.43 4.36 -2.63
CA VAL A 79 -8.15 3.43 -1.75
C VAL A 79 -7.22 2.31 -1.25
N LEU A 80 -6.54 1.63 -2.17
CA LEU A 80 -5.68 0.49 -1.81
C LEU A 80 -4.51 0.90 -0.90
N ASN A 81 -3.83 2.02 -1.19
CA ASN A 81 -2.76 2.53 -0.33
C ASN A 81 -3.25 2.87 1.07
N SER A 82 -4.46 3.45 1.19
CA SER A 82 -5.03 3.82 2.47
C SER A 82 -5.39 2.60 3.32
N VAL A 83 -6.00 1.60 2.70
CA VAL A 83 -6.36 0.33 3.36
C VAL A 83 -5.11 -0.45 3.76
N PHE A 84 -4.14 -0.59 2.86
CA PHE A 84 -2.89 -1.30 3.15
C PHE A 84 -2.08 -0.62 4.26
N LEU A 85 -2.00 0.72 4.25
CA LEU A 85 -1.34 1.47 5.32
C LEU A 85 -2.03 1.23 6.68
N HIS A 86 -3.36 1.25 6.70
CA HIS A 86 -4.13 0.96 7.93
C HIS A 86 -3.80 -0.42 8.49
N GLU A 87 -3.86 -1.46 7.67
CA GLU A 87 -3.56 -2.83 8.08
C GLU A 87 -2.09 -3.00 8.54
N ALA A 88 -1.16 -2.30 7.88
CA ALA A 88 0.25 -2.31 8.28
C ALA A 88 0.46 -1.61 9.63
N VAL A 89 -0.23 -0.50 9.91
CA VAL A 89 -0.18 0.20 11.21
C VAL A 89 -0.76 -0.68 12.32
N GLU A 90 -1.89 -1.35 12.07
CA GLU A 90 -2.46 -2.34 13.02
C GLU A 90 -1.53 -3.53 13.28
N ALA A 91 -0.64 -3.84 12.33
CA ALA A 91 0.40 -4.86 12.50
C ALA A 91 1.65 -4.36 13.25
N GLY A 92 1.77 -3.05 13.52
CA GLY A 92 2.88 -2.43 14.26
C GLY A 92 3.86 -1.65 13.40
N LEU A 93 3.49 -1.22 12.19
CA LEU A 93 4.34 -0.36 11.35
C LEU A 93 4.64 0.96 12.06
N SER A 94 5.94 1.30 12.19
CA SER A 94 6.39 2.50 12.91
C SER A 94 6.44 3.74 12.02
N SER A 95 6.77 3.58 10.73
CA SER A 95 6.91 4.67 9.78
C SER A 95 6.55 4.26 8.36
N ALA A 96 6.20 5.23 7.52
CA ALA A 96 5.83 4.97 6.13
C ALA A 96 6.24 6.12 5.20
N ILE A 97 6.67 5.77 4.00
CA ILE A 97 6.89 6.72 2.91
C ILE A 97 5.60 6.76 2.09
N VAL A 98 4.88 7.88 2.15
CA VAL A 98 3.58 8.07 1.50
C VAL A 98 3.45 9.48 0.92
N HIS A 99 2.49 9.67 0.04
CA HIS A 99 2.01 11.00 -0.34
C HIS A 99 0.81 11.34 0.56
N PRO A 100 0.95 12.20 1.59
CA PRO A 100 -0.06 12.36 2.64
C PRO A 100 -1.44 12.76 2.11
N SER A 101 -1.50 13.64 1.09
CA SER A 101 -2.76 14.09 0.50
C SER A 101 -3.52 13.00 -0.29
N LYS A 102 -2.89 11.84 -0.52
CA LYS A 102 -3.47 10.67 -1.21
C LYS A 102 -3.79 9.52 -0.26
N ILE A 103 -3.71 9.74 1.03
CA ILE A 103 -4.13 8.77 2.06
C ILE A 103 -5.44 9.24 2.65
N LEU A 104 -6.43 8.38 2.66
CA LEU A 104 -7.75 8.63 3.23
C LEU A 104 -7.90 7.90 4.57
N PRO A 105 -8.52 8.54 5.58
CA PRO A 105 -8.99 7.82 6.75
C PRO A 105 -9.98 6.73 6.34
N MET A 106 -9.93 5.56 6.97
CA MET A 106 -10.81 4.42 6.66
C MET A 106 -12.30 4.79 6.67
N ALA A 107 -12.72 5.68 7.56
CA ALA A 107 -14.11 6.15 7.65
C ALA A 107 -14.57 6.98 6.44
N ARG A 108 -13.64 7.51 5.63
CA ARG A 108 -13.96 8.26 4.40
C ARG A 108 -14.00 7.40 3.14
N ILE A 109 -13.59 6.15 3.24
CA ILE A 109 -13.63 5.20 2.12
C ILE A 109 -15.02 4.54 2.13
N PRO A 110 -15.78 4.57 1.02
CA PRO A 110 -17.04 3.86 0.90
C PRO A 110 -16.88 2.38 1.29
N GLU A 111 -17.86 1.83 2.00
CA GLU A 111 -17.79 0.49 2.57
C GLU A 111 -17.49 -0.59 1.54
N GLU A 112 -18.11 -0.53 0.37
CA GLU A 112 -17.88 -1.49 -0.71
C GLU A 112 -16.41 -1.43 -1.19
N GLN A 113 -15.88 -0.22 -1.42
CA GLN A 113 -14.49 -0.04 -1.85
C GLN A 113 -13.49 -0.53 -0.80
N ARG A 114 -13.78 -0.25 0.47
CA ARG A 114 -12.97 -0.71 1.60
C ARG A 114 -12.96 -2.22 1.70
N THR A 115 -14.11 -2.86 1.59
CA THR A 115 -14.25 -4.32 1.66
C THR A 115 -13.45 -5.00 0.54
N VAL A 116 -13.61 -4.54 -0.70
CA VAL A 116 -12.90 -5.12 -1.85
C VAL A 116 -11.39 -4.89 -1.75
N ALA A 117 -10.95 -3.71 -1.28
CA ALA A 117 -9.54 -3.44 -1.05
C ALA A 117 -8.95 -4.31 0.08
N LEU A 118 -9.68 -4.55 1.17
CA LEU A 118 -9.30 -5.50 2.21
C LEU A 118 -9.19 -6.93 1.66
N ASP A 119 -10.16 -7.36 0.84
CA ASP A 119 -10.12 -8.68 0.21
C ASP A 119 -8.90 -8.82 -0.71
N LEU A 120 -8.49 -7.74 -1.41
CA LEU A 120 -7.29 -7.74 -2.24
C LEU A 120 -6.01 -7.79 -1.39
N VAL A 121 -5.89 -6.99 -0.33
CA VAL A 121 -4.74 -6.99 0.59
C VAL A 121 -4.53 -8.36 1.23
N TRP A 122 -5.61 -9.03 1.61
CA TRP A 122 -5.58 -10.33 2.29
C TRP A 122 -5.72 -11.53 1.35
N ASP A 123 -5.75 -11.30 0.03
CA ASP A 123 -5.92 -12.32 -1.02
C ASP A 123 -7.13 -13.26 -0.76
N ARG A 124 -8.28 -12.67 -0.41
CA ARG A 124 -9.52 -13.41 -0.06
C ARG A 124 -10.29 -13.80 -1.33
N ARG A 125 -9.72 -14.67 -2.12
CA ARG A 125 -10.35 -15.24 -3.31
C ARG A 125 -11.35 -16.34 -2.93
N ARG A 126 -12.41 -16.50 -3.73
CA ARG A 126 -13.39 -17.56 -3.62
C ARG A 126 -13.97 -17.90 -4.99
N GLU A 127 -14.70 -19.00 -5.11
CA GLU A 127 -15.31 -19.39 -6.38
C GLU A 127 -16.15 -18.26 -6.98
N GLY A 128 -15.88 -17.89 -8.24
CA GLY A 128 -16.53 -16.78 -8.92
C GLY A 128 -16.18 -15.38 -8.43
N TYR A 129 -15.20 -15.23 -7.53
CA TYR A 129 -14.77 -13.92 -7.01
C TYR A 129 -13.27 -13.78 -6.95
N ASP A 130 -12.73 -12.80 -7.69
CA ASP A 130 -11.35 -12.33 -7.61
C ASP A 130 -11.34 -10.86 -7.19
N PRO A 131 -10.75 -10.51 -6.03
CA PRO A 131 -10.75 -9.13 -5.54
C PRO A 131 -10.00 -8.17 -6.46
N LEU A 132 -8.99 -8.61 -7.23
CA LEU A 132 -8.31 -7.73 -8.19
C LEU A 132 -9.25 -7.38 -9.35
N GLN A 133 -9.93 -8.36 -9.92
CA GLN A 133 -10.91 -8.10 -10.97
C GLN A 133 -12.01 -7.16 -10.47
N ARG A 134 -12.48 -7.37 -9.26
CA ARG A 134 -13.50 -6.51 -8.65
C ARG A 134 -13.02 -5.06 -8.44
N VAL A 135 -11.75 -4.86 -8.03
CA VAL A 135 -11.14 -3.53 -7.96
C VAL A 135 -11.07 -2.88 -9.34
N LEU A 136 -10.61 -3.61 -10.36
CA LEU A 136 -10.51 -3.09 -11.73
C LEU A 136 -11.88 -2.63 -12.25
N GLU A 137 -12.91 -3.47 -12.14
CA GLU A 137 -14.28 -3.14 -12.53
C GLU A 137 -14.82 -1.91 -11.79
N MET A 138 -14.64 -1.86 -10.47
CA MET A 138 -15.14 -0.78 -9.62
C MET A 138 -14.56 0.59 -9.99
N PHE A 139 -13.31 0.63 -10.45
CA PHE A 139 -12.61 1.87 -10.77
C PHE A 139 -12.42 2.14 -12.26
N GLU A 140 -12.92 1.28 -13.15
CA GLU A 140 -12.82 1.43 -14.61
C GLU A 140 -13.48 2.72 -15.12
N GLY A 141 -14.65 3.07 -14.59
CA GLY A 141 -15.37 4.31 -14.93
C GLY A 141 -14.82 5.57 -14.28
N ALA A 142 -14.15 5.46 -13.12
CA ALA A 142 -13.65 6.60 -12.36
C ALA A 142 -12.46 7.28 -13.05
N THR A 143 -11.64 6.55 -13.78
CA THR A 143 -10.48 7.07 -14.51
C THR A 143 -10.88 7.98 -15.67
N THR A 144 -11.98 7.67 -16.36
CA THR A 144 -12.44 8.43 -17.52
C THR A 144 -13.18 9.72 -17.13
N ALA A 145 -13.91 9.74 -16.04
CA ALA A 145 -14.66 10.91 -15.57
C ALA A 145 -13.76 11.90 -14.81
N ALA A 146 -12.96 11.44 -13.85
CA ALA A 146 -12.02 12.27 -13.11
C ALA A 146 -10.90 12.83 -14.01
N GLY A 147 -10.34 12.02 -14.91
CA GLY A 147 -9.33 12.46 -15.88
C GLY A 147 -9.85 13.50 -16.87
N ARG A 148 -11.13 13.38 -17.31
CA ARG A 148 -11.79 14.42 -18.14
C ARG A 148 -12.05 15.71 -17.36
N ALA A 149 -12.51 15.61 -16.11
CA ALA A 149 -12.75 16.77 -15.27
C ALA A 149 -11.46 17.54 -14.95
N THR A 150 -10.37 16.85 -14.62
CA THR A 150 -9.07 17.43 -14.34
C THR A 150 -8.50 18.10 -15.60
N ARG A 151 -8.53 17.42 -16.75
CA ARG A 151 -8.06 17.97 -18.01
C ARG A 151 -8.90 19.15 -18.50
N ALA A 152 -10.21 19.12 -18.29
CA ALA A 152 -11.10 20.25 -18.57
C ALA A 152 -10.81 21.45 -17.67
N ALA A 153 -10.53 21.23 -16.39
CA ALA A 153 -10.16 22.28 -15.44
C ALA A 153 -8.76 22.86 -15.76
N GLU A 154 -7.79 22.04 -16.11
CA GLU A 154 -6.46 22.47 -16.55
C GLU A 154 -6.53 23.29 -17.85
N MET A 155 -7.28 22.81 -18.85
CA MET A 155 -7.53 23.54 -20.09
C MET A 155 -8.28 24.87 -19.85
N ALA A 156 -9.22 24.91 -18.91
CA ALA A 156 -9.94 26.13 -18.56
C ALA A 156 -9.07 27.16 -17.82
N ALA A 157 -8.03 26.71 -17.14
CA ALA A 157 -7.08 27.56 -16.41
C ALA A 157 -5.98 28.18 -17.32
N LEU A 158 -5.78 27.63 -18.52
CA LEU A 158 -4.81 28.19 -19.49
C LEU A 158 -5.34 29.50 -20.10
N PRO A 159 -4.44 30.46 -20.43
CA PRO A 159 -4.77 31.62 -21.25
C PRO A 159 -5.37 31.21 -22.61
N LEU A 160 -6.20 32.06 -23.19
CA LEU A 160 -6.98 31.74 -24.41
C LEU A 160 -6.10 31.36 -25.63
N ASP A 161 -4.93 31.90 -25.69
CA ASP A 161 -3.89 31.67 -26.72
C ASP A 161 -3.15 30.34 -26.57
N GLU A 162 -3.20 29.72 -25.37
CA GLU A 162 -2.58 28.42 -25.09
C GLU A 162 -3.60 27.26 -25.08
N ARG A 163 -4.88 27.53 -25.41
CA ARG A 163 -5.94 26.49 -25.44
C ARG A 163 -6.07 25.75 -26.77
N LEU A 164 -5.26 26.11 -27.74
CA LEU A 164 -5.14 25.47 -29.07
C LEU A 164 -3.96 24.51 -29.06
#